data_4914d82b93347d7245ba545f064d474e
#
_entry.id   4914d82b93347d7245ba545f064d474e
#
_cell.length_a   1.000
_cell.length_b   1.000
_cell.length_c   1.000
_cell.angle_alpha   90.00
_cell.angle_beta   90.00
_cell.angle_gamma   90.00
#
_symmetry.space_group_name_H-M   'P 1'
#
loop_
_entity.id
_entity.type
_entity.pdbx_description
1 polymer ?
#
loop_
_entity_poly.entity_id
_entity_poly.type
_entity_poly.pdbx_seq_one_letter_code
_entity_poly.pdbx_strand_id
1 'polypeptide(L)'
;MMRAFFSSIWLLLILSVGAPLAAHPGTHTHDLKDKKVADKSWTLVIHGGAGSMTRGKLAPEQDSAARAGLAKALEAGSAVLEKGGSAMDAVSAAIMVLEDDEHFNAGRGAVFTYKGVNELDASIMDGKTLGAGAVTGARYTKNPILLARAVMEKSPHVMLSREGADEFSREQGLEQVNPDYFATPERWRQLEELKAKKLGWYDVDLKYGTVGAVAVDSEGNVAAGTSTGGLTGKRWGRIGDSPVIGAGNYADNRACGVSATGAGEFFIRLGVAHEICARMRMLGEDAKTASDHVIKELGLLGGTGGVIVTAPDGTATFAFNTPGMYRGKATSKGEKVVAIYGDE
;
A
#
# COMPACT_ATOMS: atom_id res chain seq x y z
N MET A 1 -22.20 65.00 -6.95
CA MET A 1 -22.94 64.92 -8.22
C MET A 1 -23.53 63.52 -8.34
N MET A 2 -24.86 63.48 -8.29
CA MET A 2 -25.73 62.31 -8.47
C MET A 2 -25.64 61.75 -9.90
N ARG A 3 -25.74 60.44 -10.07
CA ARG A 3 -26.63 59.84 -11.06
C ARG A 3 -26.86 58.37 -10.74
N ALA A 4 -28.11 58.08 -10.42
CA ALA A 4 -28.73 56.78 -10.38
C ALA A 4 -29.22 56.38 -11.80
N PHE A 5 -29.26 55.07 -12.15
CA PHE A 5 -30.12 54.51 -13.20
C PHE A 5 -30.35 53.02 -12.90
N PHE A 6 -31.54 52.76 -12.51
CA PHE A 6 -32.73 52.08 -13.09
C PHE A 6 -32.61 50.57 -13.27
N SER A 7 -33.45 49.97 -12.49
CA SER A 7 -34.02 48.62 -12.49
C SER A 7 -34.84 48.33 -13.78
N SER A 8 -34.79 47.12 -14.27
CA SER A 8 -35.81 46.57 -15.16
C SER A 8 -36.04 45.10 -14.84
N ILE A 9 -37.18 44.85 -14.19
CA ILE A 9 -37.79 43.55 -13.93
C ILE A 9 -38.52 43.12 -15.22
N TRP A 10 -38.21 41.95 -15.77
CA TRP A 10 -39.03 41.28 -16.78
C TRP A 10 -39.75 40.11 -16.15
N LEU A 11 -41.08 40.25 -16.04
CA LEU A 11 -42.02 39.21 -15.62
C LEU A 11 -42.43 38.37 -16.88
N LEU A 12 -42.05 37.10 -16.91
CA LEU A 12 -42.54 36.18 -17.93
C LEU A 12 -43.71 35.34 -17.39
N LEU A 13 -44.91 35.59 -17.93
CA LEU A 13 -46.10 34.79 -17.72
C LEU A 13 -45.95 33.49 -18.51
N ILE A 14 -46.01 32.32 -17.85
CA ILE A 14 -46.14 31.02 -18.53
C ILE A 14 -47.59 30.57 -18.40
N LEU A 15 -48.32 30.53 -19.55
CA LEU A 15 -49.65 29.92 -19.67
C LEU A 15 -49.45 28.37 -19.60
N SER A 16 -50.17 27.77 -18.66
CA SER A 16 -50.31 26.32 -18.59
C SER A 16 -51.47 25.84 -19.49
N VAL A 17 -51.16 25.05 -20.51
CA VAL A 17 -52.16 24.31 -21.27
C VAL A 17 -52.21 22.89 -20.69
N GLY A 18 -53.32 22.55 -20.05
CA GLY A 18 -53.55 21.20 -19.54
C GLY A 18 -54.00 20.24 -20.68
N ALA A 19 -53.36 19.09 -20.76
CA ALA A 19 -53.84 17.94 -21.52
C ALA A 19 -54.23 16.81 -20.56
N PRO A 20 -55.27 16.02 -20.83
CA PRO A 20 -55.77 15.02 -19.89
C PRO A 20 -54.91 13.76 -19.89
N LEU A 21 -54.60 13.26 -18.68
CA LEU A 21 -53.96 11.94 -18.48
C LEU A 21 -54.92 10.81 -18.88
N ALA A 22 -54.52 10.02 -19.82
CA ALA A 22 -55.13 8.70 -20.09
C ALA A 22 -54.54 7.69 -19.07
N ALA A 23 -55.41 7.07 -18.28
CA ALA A 23 -55.05 5.98 -17.38
C ALA A 23 -54.79 4.69 -18.17
N HIS A 24 -53.63 4.09 -18.04
CA HIS A 24 -53.35 2.71 -18.42
C HIS A 24 -53.27 1.85 -17.14
N PRO A 25 -54.05 0.75 -17.07
CA PRO A 25 -53.88 -0.23 -16.00
C PRO A 25 -52.83 -1.26 -16.45
N GLY A 26 -51.66 -1.18 -15.89
CA GLY A 26 -50.62 -2.19 -16.04
C GLY A 26 -49.97 -2.44 -14.67
N THR A 27 -50.56 -3.37 -13.91
CA THR A 27 -49.93 -3.96 -12.73
C THR A 27 -48.72 -4.79 -13.15
N HIS A 28 -47.55 -4.16 -13.23
CA HIS A 28 -46.30 -4.90 -13.23
C HIS A 28 -45.95 -5.19 -11.76
N THR A 29 -46.28 -6.38 -11.31
CA THR A 29 -45.64 -7.02 -10.15
C THR A 29 -44.17 -7.17 -10.51
N HIS A 30 -43.31 -6.25 -10.00
CA HIS A 30 -41.87 -6.49 -9.95
C HIS A 30 -41.65 -7.67 -9.03
N ASP A 31 -41.45 -8.82 -9.66
CA ASP A 31 -40.84 -9.99 -9.06
C ASP A 31 -39.51 -9.54 -8.41
N LEU A 32 -39.50 -9.42 -7.11
CA LEU A 32 -38.29 -9.30 -6.31
C LEU A 32 -37.60 -10.67 -6.37
N LYS A 33 -37.06 -11.02 -7.55
CA LYS A 33 -36.14 -12.13 -7.67
C LYS A 33 -35.00 -11.85 -6.72
N ASP A 34 -34.83 -12.79 -5.82
CA ASP A 34 -33.76 -12.95 -4.88
C ASP A 34 -32.49 -12.25 -5.35
N LYS A 35 -32.11 -11.14 -4.69
CA LYS A 35 -30.76 -10.68 -4.70
C LYS A 35 -29.95 -11.85 -4.15
N LYS A 36 -29.35 -12.65 -5.04
CA LYS A 36 -28.25 -13.56 -4.69
C LYS A 36 -27.41 -12.82 -3.67
N VAL A 37 -27.34 -13.33 -2.46
CA VAL A 37 -26.37 -12.84 -1.47
C VAL A 37 -25.06 -12.84 -2.21
N ALA A 38 -24.53 -11.66 -2.49
CA ALA A 38 -23.26 -11.51 -3.18
C ALA A 38 -22.27 -12.37 -2.39
N ASP A 39 -21.65 -13.31 -3.07
CA ASP A 39 -20.60 -14.14 -2.48
C ASP A 39 -19.63 -13.16 -1.86
N LYS A 40 -19.52 -13.14 -0.50
CA LYS A 40 -18.70 -12.15 0.21
C LYS A 40 -17.22 -12.46 -0.03
N SER A 41 -16.82 -12.38 -1.29
CA SER A 41 -15.46 -12.65 -1.72
C SER A 41 -14.55 -11.50 -1.32
N TRP A 42 -13.43 -11.84 -0.70
CA TRP A 42 -12.35 -10.92 -0.39
C TRP A 42 -11.01 -11.56 -0.74
N THR A 43 -10.01 -10.73 -0.96
CA THR A 43 -8.62 -11.14 -1.19
C THR A 43 -7.68 -10.22 -0.42
N LEU A 44 -6.67 -10.80 0.22
CA LEU A 44 -5.57 -10.10 0.86
C LEU A 44 -4.25 -10.62 0.31
N VAL A 45 -3.37 -9.72 -0.09
CA VAL A 45 -2.01 -10.03 -0.55
C VAL A 45 -1.02 -9.18 0.23
N ILE A 46 0.08 -9.78 0.65
CA ILE A 46 1.12 -9.09 1.43
C ILE A 46 2.50 -9.35 0.87
N HIS A 47 3.43 -8.45 1.15
CA HIS A 47 4.86 -8.68 0.98
C HIS A 47 5.68 -8.22 2.19
N GLY A 48 6.83 -8.87 2.38
CA GLY A 48 7.83 -8.52 3.37
C GLY A 48 9.18 -8.13 2.74
N GLY A 49 9.18 -7.80 1.43
CA GLY A 49 10.37 -7.40 0.70
C GLY A 49 10.76 -8.35 -0.42
N ALA A 50 11.47 -7.82 -1.42
CA ALA A 50 12.10 -8.57 -2.50
C ALA A 50 13.63 -8.42 -2.42
N GLY A 51 14.39 -9.41 -2.93
CA GLY A 51 15.85 -9.34 -2.88
C GLY A 51 16.56 -10.64 -3.25
N SER A 52 17.80 -10.79 -2.80
CA SER A 52 18.71 -11.90 -3.14
C SER A 52 18.42 -13.20 -2.37
N MET A 53 17.18 -13.44 -1.97
CA MET A 53 16.79 -14.66 -1.27
C MET A 53 16.81 -15.86 -2.22
N THR A 54 17.79 -16.73 -2.05
CA THR A 54 17.89 -18.01 -2.76
C THR A 54 17.95 -19.17 -1.76
N ARG A 55 17.46 -20.34 -2.17
CA ARG A 55 17.56 -21.54 -1.33
C ARG A 55 19.01 -21.79 -0.91
N GLY A 56 19.21 -22.10 0.38
CA GLY A 56 20.52 -22.35 0.96
C GLY A 56 21.33 -21.11 1.37
N LYS A 57 20.91 -19.89 1.01
CA LYS A 57 21.53 -18.66 1.53
C LYS A 57 20.84 -18.10 2.77
N LEU A 58 19.55 -18.38 2.92
CA LEU A 58 18.80 -18.01 4.13
C LEU A 58 18.96 -19.13 5.16
N ALA A 59 19.34 -18.78 6.39
CA ALA A 59 19.39 -19.77 7.47
C ALA A 59 17.98 -20.34 7.74
N PRO A 60 17.86 -21.64 8.08
CA PRO A 60 16.55 -22.28 8.31
C PRO A 60 15.69 -21.54 9.34
N GLU A 61 16.30 -21.00 10.38
CA GLU A 61 15.63 -20.23 11.43
C GLU A 61 15.07 -18.90 10.88
N GLN A 62 15.81 -18.24 9.99
CA GLN A 62 15.36 -17.00 9.34
C GLN A 62 14.22 -17.27 8.34
N ASP A 63 14.30 -18.36 7.57
CA ASP A 63 13.21 -18.80 6.67
C ASP A 63 11.94 -19.08 7.46
N SER A 64 12.05 -19.89 8.52
CA SER A 64 10.91 -20.24 9.38
C SER A 64 10.30 -19.02 10.06
N ALA A 65 11.12 -18.12 10.60
CA ALA A 65 10.65 -16.91 11.26
C ALA A 65 9.94 -15.96 10.28
N ALA A 66 10.51 -15.74 9.09
CA ALA A 66 9.89 -14.90 8.07
C ALA A 66 8.52 -15.46 7.60
N ARG A 67 8.43 -16.80 7.37
CA ARG A 67 7.16 -17.44 7.04
C ARG A 67 6.13 -17.32 8.16
N ALA A 68 6.54 -17.46 9.41
CA ALA A 68 5.68 -17.27 10.57
C ALA A 68 5.15 -15.81 10.66
N GLY A 69 6.01 -14.81 10.44
CA GLY A 69 5.62 -13.40 10.41
C GLY A 69 4.61 -13.11 9.30
N LEU A 70 4.87 -13.59 8.07
CA LEU A 70 3.93 -13.47 6.96
C LEU A 70 2.59 -14.15 7.26
N ALA A 71 2.62 -15.36 7.84
CA ALA A 71 1.40 -16.09 8.20
C ALA A 71 0.55 -15.31 9.23
N LYS A 72 1.20 -14.72 10.26
CA LYS A 72 0.52 -13.88 11.27
C LYS A 72 -0.09 -12.62 10.64
N ALA A 73 0.62 -11.97 9.71
CA ALA A 73 0.12 -10.78 9.02
C ALA A 73 -1.10 -11.12 8.15
N LEU A 74 -1.06 -12.24 7.41
CA LEU A 74 -2.23 -12.74 6.67
C LEU A 74 -3.40 -13.02 7.61
N GLU A 75 -3.16 -13.66 8.75
CA GLU A 75 -4.21 -13.97 9.73
C GLU A 75 -4.86 -12.68 10.26
N ALA A 76 -4.07 -11.70 10.65
CA ALA A 76 -4.58 -10.42 11.16
C ALA A 76 -5.46 -9.68 10.14
N GLY A 77 -5.00 -9.54 8.90
CA GLY A 77 -5.78 -8.88 7.86
C GLY A 77 -7.00 -9.69 7.40
N SER A 78 -6.87 -11.02 7.27
CA SER A 78 -7.98 -11.91 6.93
C SER A 78 -9.10 -11.88 7.98
N ALA A 79 -8.75 -11.86 9.26
CA ALA A 79 -9.73 -11.80 10.35
C ALA A 79 -10.60 -10.53 10.32
N VAL A 80 -10.09 -9.43 9.77
CA VAL A 80 -10.84 -8.20 9.49
C VAL A 80 -11.85 -8.45 8.37
N LEU A 81 -11.38 -8.98 7.22
CA LEU A 81 -12.22 -9.22 6.03
C LEU A 81 -13.29 -10.28 6.27
N GLU A 82 -12.99 -11.34 7.01
CA GLU A 82 -13.93 -12.40 7.38
C GLU A 82 -15.13 -11.87 8.19
N LYS A 83 -14.89 -10.83 9.01
CA LYS A 83 -15.93 -10.13 9.77
C LYS A 83 -16.68 -9.07 8.94
N GLY A 84 -16.37 -8.93 7.66
CA GLY A 84 -16.93 -7.91 6.80
C GLY A 84 -16.32 -6.51 6.98
N GLY A 85 -15.13 -6.43 7.56
CA GLY A 85 -14.37 -5.18 7.68
C GLY A 85 -13.85 -4.68 6.34
N SER A 86 -13.40 -3.42 6.30
CA SER A 86 -12.95 -2.76 5.08
C SER A 86 -11.56 -3.23 4.63
N ALA A 87 -11.27 -3.09 3.33
CA ALA A 87 -9.94 -3.30 2.78
C ALA A 87 -8.87 -2.43 3.48
N MET A 88 -9.21 -1.19 3.82
CA MET A 88 -8.34 -0.27 4.56
C MET A 88 -7.95 -0.81 5.95
N ASP A 89 -8.92 -1.36 6.69
CA ASP A 89 -8.67 -1.93 8.01
C ASP A 89 -7.82 -3.20 7.91
N ALA A 90 -8.07 -4.04 6.90
CA ALA A 90 -7.30 -5.25 6.66
C ALA A 90 -5.84 -4.96 6.29
N VAL A 91 -5.61 -4.00 5.40
CA VAL A 91 -4.26 -3.53 5.01
C VAL A 91 -3.54 -2.98 6.24
N SER A 92 -4.20 -2.12 7.03
CA SER A 92 -3.60 -1.57 8.26
C SER A 92 -3.23 -2.69 9.24
N ALA A 93 -4.14 -3.63 9.50
CA ALA A 93 -3.91 -4.74 10.44
C ALA A 93 -2.75 -5.65 10.01
N ALA A 94 -2.66 -6.00 8.72
CA ALA A 94 -1.58 -6.82 8.19
C ALA A 94 -0.21 -6.12 8.29
N ILE A 95 -0.15 -4.83 7.92
CA ILE A 95 1.11 -4.06 7.96
C ILE A 95 1.57 -3.81 9.40
N MET A 96 0.67 -3.55 10.35
CA MET A 96 1.04 -3.42 11.77
C MET A 96 1.78 -4.65 12.30
N VAL A 97 1.32 -5.86 11.94
CA VAL A 97 1.99 -7.10 12.34
C VAL A 97 3.41 -7.18 11.75
N LEU A 98 3.57 -6.76 10.48
CA LEU A 98 4.88 -6.74 9.82
C LEU A 98 5.79 -5.62 10.35
N GLU A 99 5.24 -4.48 10.80
CA GLU A 99 5.99 -3.40 11.45
C GLU A 99 6.45 -3.79 12.87
N ASP A 100 5.72 -4.65 13.55
CA ASP A 100 6.07 -5.13 14.88
C ASP A 100 7.07 -6.32 14.85
N ASP A 101 7.34 -6.90 13.68
CA ASP A 101 8.22 -8.05 13.50
C ASP A 101 9.63 -7.61 13.04
N GLU A 102 10.65 -7.87 13.87
CA GLU A 102 12.04 -7.46 13.64
C GLU A 102 12.72 -8.08 12.42
N HIS A 103 12.12 -9.10 11.81
CA HIS A 103 12.66 -9.74 10.61
C HIS A 103 12.47 -8.91 9.35
N PHE A 104 11.53 -7.96 9.36
CA PHE A 104 11.24 -7.10 8.21
C PHE A 104 11.82 -5.69 8.38
N ASN A 105 12.03 -4.99 7.26
CA ASN A 105 12.55 -3.63 7.27
C ASN A 105 11.42 -2.60 7.31
N ALA A 106 10.66 -2.58 8.38
CA ALA A 106 9.63 -1.59 8.66
C ALA A 106 9.41 -1.56 10.18
N GLY A 107 9.01 -0.42 10.75
CA GLY A 107 8.78 -0.32 12.19
C GLY A 107 9.94 -0.90 12.99
N ARG A 108 9.66 -1.91 13.85
CA ARG A 108 10.68 -2.68 14.56
C ARG A 108 11.48 -3.52 13.54
N GLY A 109 12.79 -3.33 13.48
CA GLY A 109 13.66 -3.95 12.48
C GLY A 109 13.91 -3.08 11.25
N ALA A 110 13.47 -1.83 11.27
CA ALA A 110 13.84 -0.84 10.27
C ALA A 110 15.36 -0.64 10.23
N VAL A 111 15.90 -0.46 9.03
CA VAL A 111 17.32 -0.20 8.83
C VAL A 111 17.73 1.17 9.37
N PHE A 112 19.02 1.32 9.67
CA PHE A 112 19.59 2.58 10.13
C PHE A 112 20.01 3.48 8.98
N THR A 113 19.85 4.79 9.18
CA THR A 113 20.56 5.81 8.40
C THR A 113 22.08 5.71 8.64
N TYR A 114 22.86 6.34 7.81
CA TYR A 114 24.34 6.41 8.01
C TYR A 114 24.73 7.04 9.35
N LYS A 115 23.86 7.90 9.91
CA LYS A 115 24.06 8.52 11.24
C LYS A 115 23.70 7.59 12.41
N GLY A 116 23.20 6.38 12.13
CA GLY A 116 22.85 5.42 13.18
C GLY A 116 21.51 5.72 13.85
N VAL A 117 20.54 6.28 13.11
CA VAL A 117 19.16 6.47 13.59
C VAL A 117 18.18 5.80 12.63
N ASN A 118 17.04 5.34 13.14
CA ASN A 118 15.95 4.84 12.32
C ASN A 118 15.05 6.01 11.88
N GLU A 119 14.72 6.06 10.61
CA GLU A 119 13.75 6.98 10.00
C GLU A 119 12.78 6.14 9.20
N LEU A 120 11.48 6.29 9.48
CA LEU A 120 10.41 5.42 8.98
C LEU A 120 9.57 6.16 7.94
N ASP A 121 9.21 5.46 6.87
CA ASP A 121 8.38 5.95 5.80
C ASP A 121 7.19 5.01 5.62
N ALA A 122 5.98 5.54 5.39
CA ALA A 122 4.79 4.74 5.10
C ALA A 122 3.81 5.50 4.23
N SER A 123 2.98 4.76 3.51
CA SER A 123 1.82 5.31 2.80
C SER A 123 0.66 4.33 2.76
N ILE A 124 -0.55 4.86 2.64
CA ILE A 124 -1.79 4.10 2.49
C ILE A 124 -2.74 4.85 1.55
N MET A 125 -3.52 4.11 0.77
CA MET A 125 -4.47 4.69 -0.18
C MET A 125 -5.77 3.88 -0.24
N ASP A 126 -6.89 4.59 -0.25
CA ASP A 126 -8.23 4.06 -0.45
C ASP A 126 -8.62 4.18 -1.94
N GLY A 127 -8.85 3.05 -2.59
CA GLY A 127 -9.22 3.01 -4.01
C GLY A 127 -10.63 3.52 -4.31
N LYS A 128 -11.52 3.57 -3.31
CA LYS A 128 -12.89 4.05 -3.46
C LYS A 128 -12.95 5.56 -3.62
N THR A 129 -12.20 6.28 -2.81
CA THR A 129 -12.21 7.74 -2.73
C THR A 129 -11.01 8.40 -3.39
N LEU A 130 -9.97 7.60 -3.69
CA LEU A 130 -8.61 8.05 -4.02
C LEU A 130 -7.96 8.84 -2.88
N GLY A 131 -8.51 8.76 -1.67
CA GLY A 131 -7.90 9.31 -0.47
C GLY A 131 -6.57 8.63 -0.20
N ALA A 132 -5.55 9.41 0.15
CA ALA A 132 -4.23 8.89 0.42
C ALA A 132 -3.56 9.64 1.57
N GLY A 133 -2.71 8.92 2.31
CA GLY A 133 -1.87 9.52 3.33
C GLY A 133 -0.49 8.90 3.33
N ALA A 134 0.51 9.73 3.60
CA ALA A 134 1.90 9.30 3.63
C ALA A 134 2.72 10.05 4.69
N VAL A 135 3.75 9.39 5.17
CA VAL A 135 4.72 9.99 6.09
C VAL A 135 6.14 9.60 5.71
N THR A 136 7.07 10.52 5.92
CA THR A 136 8.50 10.29 5.68
C THR A 136 9.33 10.70 6.87
N GLY A 137 10.32 9.88 7.22
CA GLY A 137 11.30 10.19 8.25
C GLY A 137 10.71 10.27 9.68
N ALA A 138 9.59 9.62 9.96
CA ALA A 138 9.01 9.52 11.29
C ALA A 138 9.92 8.73 12.24
N ARG A 139 9.95 9.06 13.54
CA ARG A 139 10.92 8.50 14.48
C ARG A 139 10.34 7.99 15.79
N TYR A 140 9.10 8.29 16.10
CA TYR A 140 8.51 8.00 17.41
C TYR A 140 7.21 7.20 17.34
N THR A 141 6.50 7.23 16.22
CA THR A 141 5.25 6.49 16.06
C THR A 141 5.54 5.00 15.91
N LYS A 142 4.99 4.18 16.78
CA LYS A 142 5.23 2.73 16.80
C LYS A 142 4.89 2.07 15.45
N ASN A 143 3.70 2.39 14.91
CA ASN A 143 3.23 1.87 13.64
C ASN A 143 3.05 3.00 12.62
N PRO A 144 4.05 3.25 11.75
CA PRO A 144 4.00 4.31 10.74
C PRO A 144 2.81 4.23 9.80
N ILE A 145 2.29 3.03 9.52
CA ILE A 145 1.10 2.86 8.67
C ILE A 145 -0.14 3.53 9.27
N LEU A 146 -0.29 3.51 10.60
CA LEU A 146 -1.39 4.21 11.28
C LEU A 146 -1.23 5.73 11.22
N LEU A 147 0.03 6.21 11.24
CA LEU A 147 0.28 7.64 11.06
C LEU A 147 -0.04 8.07 9.63
N ALA A 148 0.36 7.30 8.61
CA ALA A 148 -0.03 7.55 7.23
C ALA A 148 -1.56 7.57 7.06
N ARG A 149 -2.27 6.63 7.69
CA ARG A 149 -3.73 6.60 7.71
C ARG A 149 -4.33 7.83 8.39
N ALA A 150 -3.79 8.24 9.53
CA ALA A 150 -4.25 9.44 10.22
C ALA A 150 -4.04 10.70 9.38
N VAL A 151 -2.95 10.80 8.61
CA VAL A 151 -2.74 11.90 7.66
C VAL A 151 -3.88 11.96 6.64
N MET A 152 -4.26 10.82 6.06
CA MET A 152 -5.37 10.74 5.10
C MET A 152 -6.72 11.13 5.71
N GLU A 153 -7.02 10.59 6.92
CA GLU A 153 -8.37 10.69 7.50
C GLU A 153 -8.60 11.99 8.29
N LYS A 154 -7.54 12.60 8.82
CA LYS A 154 -7.64 13.66 9.84
C LYS A 154 -6.87 14.94 9.50
N SER A 155 -6.28 15.03 8.30
CA SER A 155 -5.59 16.23 7.84
C SER A 155 -6.04 16.63 6.43
N PRO A 156 -5.86 17.90 6.02
CA PRO A 156 -6.07 18.32 4.63
C PRO A 156 -4.91 17.93 3.70
N HIS A 157 -3.86 17.31 4.23
CA HIS A 157 -2.63 17.00 3.52
C HIS A 157 -2.58 15.53 3.08
N VAL A 158 -1.81 15.24 2.04
CA VAL A 158 -1.51 13.86 1.63
C VAL A 158 -0.22 13.36 2.26
N MET A 159 0.74 14.23 2.52
CA MET A 159 2.07 13.81 3.01
C MET A 159 2.61 14.75 4.07
N LEU A 160 3.10 14.18 5.18
CA LEU A 160 3.83 14.87 6.23
C LEU A 160 5.24 14.29 6.37
N SER A 161 6.18 15.07 6.92
CA SER A 161 7.57 14.63 7.04
C SER A 161 8.19 14.99 8.39
N ARG A 162 9.08 14.09 8.87
CA ARG A 162 10.01 14.31 9.99
C ARG A 162 9.31 14.84 11.25
N GLU A 163 9.86 15.92 11.82
CA GLU A 163 9.35 16.54 13.05
C GLU A 163 7.87 16.89 12.97
N GLY A 164 7.40 17.39 11.80
CA GLY A 164 5.98 17.70 11.59
C GLY A 164 5.09 16.46 11.58
N ALA A 165 5.57 15.34 11.01
CA ALA A 165 4.87 14.07 11.07
C ALA A 165 4.81 13.51 12.51
N ASP A 166 5.91 13.63 13.26
CA ASP A 166 5.98 13.20 14.67
C ASP A 166 5.11 14.09 15.57
N GLU A 167 5.03 15.40 15.31
CA GLU A 167 4.12 16.33 15.99
C GLU A 167 2.67 15.95 15.77
N PHE A 168 2.27 15.79 14.51
CA PHE A 168 0.92 15.37 14.13
C PHE A 168 0.56 14.01 14.76
N SER A 169 1.49 13.06 14.79
CA SER A 169 1.29 11.75 15.44
C SER A 169 0.90 11.89 16.91
N ARG A 170 1.60 12.75 17.66
CA ARG A 170 1.29 13.01 19.07
C ARG A 170 -0.08 13.70 19.23
N GLU A 171 -0.39 14.67 18.39
CA GLU A 171 -1.68 15.36 18.40
C GLU A 171 -2.86 14.42 18.13
N GLN A 172 -2.63 13.39 17.26
CA GLN A 172 -3.65 12.37 16.98
C GLN A 172 -3.70 11.26 18.03
N GLY A 173 -2.86 11.30 19.07
CA GLY A 173 -2.86 10.32 20.15
C GLY A 173 -2.35 8.93 19.73
N LEU A 174 -1.54 8.84 18.68
CA LEU A 174 -0.96 7.57 18.24
C LEU A 174 0.11 7.08 19.24
N GLU A 175 0.27 5.76 19.35
CA GLU A 175 1.24 5.14 20.24
C GLU A 175 2.66 5.61 19.91
N GLN A 176 3.33 6.20 20.90
CA GLN A 176 4.71 6.69 20.79
C GLN A 176 5.66 5.71 21.48
N VAL A 177 6.81 5.47 20.86
CA VAL A 177 7.88 4.64 21.44
C VAL A 177 9.20 5.40 21.46
N ASN A 178 10.11 4.95 22.33
CA ASN A 178 11.50 5.41 22.24
C ASN A 178 12.08 4.91 20.90
N PRO A 179 12.87 5.71 20.15
CA PRO A 179 13.51 5.28 18.91
C PRO A 179 14.31 3.98 19.01
N ASP A 180 14.84 3.62 20.19
CA ASP A 180 15.52 2.34 20.41
C ASP A 180 14.62 1.11 20.21
N TYR A 181 13.28 1.28 20.24
CA TYR A 181 12.32 0.22 19.92
C TYR A 181 12.51 -0.35 18.50
N PHE A 182 12.88 0.51 17.54
CA PHE A 182 13.06 0.13 16.13
C PHE A 182 14.40 -0.54 15.86
N ALA A 183 15.37 -0.34 16.76
CA ALA A 183 16.74 -0.81 16.62
C ALA A 183 16.83 -2.31 16.86
N THR A 184 17.56 -3.03 15.99
CA THR A 184 17.92 -4.42 16.23
C THR A 184 19.41 -4.64 16.07
N PRO A 185 20.02 -5.61 16.78
CA PRO A 185 21.44 -5.93 16.64
C PRO A 185 21.83 -6.28 15.20
N GLU A 186 20.99 -6.99 14.48
CA GLU A 186 21.23 -7.38 13.08
C GLU A 186 21.29 -6.15 12.16
N ARG A 187 20.37 -5.19 12.31
CA ARG A 187 20.38 -3.96 11.48
C ARG A 187 21.58 -3.06 11.81
N TRP A 188 21.99 -3.04 13.06
CA TRP A 188 23.22 -2.35 13.45
C TRP A 188 24.46 -2.99 12.82
N ARG A 189 24.57 -4.34 12.89
CA ARG A 189 25.65 -5.09 12.23
C ARG A 189 25.73 -4.78 10.73
N GLN A 190 24.57 -4.73 10.04
CA GLN A 190 24.50 -4.39 8.61
C GLN A 190 25.02 -2.96 8.33
N LEU A 191 24.72 -1.99 9.20
CA LEU A 191 25.24 -0.62 9.08
C LEU A 191 26.77 -0.59 9.26
N GLU A 192 27.30 -1.28 10.26
CA GLU A 192 28.75 -1.33 10.53
C GLU A 192 29.51 -2.01 9.38
N GLU A 193 28.96 -3.09 8.80
CA GLU A 193 29.54 -3.73 7.61
C GLU A 193 29.58 -2.79 6.40
N LEU A 194 28.49 -2.05 6.17
CA LEU A 194 28.42 -1.05 5.09
C LEU A 194 29.51 0.02 5.27
N LYS A 195 29.69 0.54 6.49
CA LYS A 195 30.69 1.55 6.79
C LYS A 195 32.13 1.01 6.63
N ALA A 196 32.39 -0.21 7.12
CA ALA A 196 33.71 -0.84 7.07
C ALA A 196 34.18 -1.13 5.65
N LYS A 197 33.28 -1.61 4.81
CA LYS A 197 33.59 -2.01 3.42
C LYS A 197 33.67 -0.83 2.46
N LYS A 198 33.36 0.39 2.89
CA LYS A 198 33.23 1.59 2.03
C LYS A 198 32.38 1.34 0.77
N LEU A 199 31.39 0.46 0.92
CA LEU A 199 30.53 0.04 -0.19
C LEU A 199 29.73 1.23 -0.70
N GLY A 200 29.56 1.31 -2.02
CA GLY A 200 28.60 2.18 -2.64
C GLY A 200 27.17 1.75 -2.28
N TRP A 201 26.20 2.63 -2.46
CA TRP A 201 24.78 2.44 -2.12
C TRP A 201 24.16 1.20 -2.78
N TYR A 202 24.74 0.72 -3.90
CA TYR A 202 24.27 -0.40 -4.70
C TYR A 202 25.10 -1.67 -4.51
N ASP A 203 26.23 -1.60 -3.75
CA ASP A 203 27.16 -2.72 -3.58
C ASP A 203 26.85 -3.55 -2.33
N VAL A 204 25.95 -3.09 -1.48
CA VAL A 204 25.48 -3.89 -0.36
C VAL A 204 24.50 -4.93 -0.93
N ASP A 205 24.65 -6.17 -0.53
CA ASP A 205 23.65 -7.24 -0.73
C ASP A 205 22.38 -6.80 0.03
N LEU A 206 21.70 -5.81 -0.56
CA LEU A 206 20.59 -5.09 0.07
C LEU A 206 19.45 -6.08 0.18
N LYS A 207 19.26 -6.59 1.36
CA LYS A 207 18.01 -7.23 1.73
C LYS A 207 16.96 -6.12 1.79
N TYR A 208 16.36 -5.82 0.64
CA TYR A 208 15.18 -4.98 0.59
C TYR A 208 14.10 -5.64 1.43
N GLY A 209 13.60 -4.96 2.40
CA GLY A 209 12.68 -5.58 3.36
C GLY A 209 11.43 -4.75 3.60
N THR A 210 11.12 -3.77 2.73
CA THR A 210 9.86 -3.01 2.73
C THR A 210 8.67 -3.95 2.87
N VAL A 211 7.74 -3.63 3.75
CA VAL A 211 6.50 -4.40 3.92
C VAL A 211 5.34 -3.72 3.23
N GLY A 212 4.35 -4.50 2.81
CA GLY A 212 3.14 -3.94 2.25
C GLY A 212 1.99 -4.93 2.18
N ALA A 213 0.81 -4.40 1.99
CA ALA A 213 -0.42 -5.15 1.81
C ALA A 213 -1.33 -4.47 0.80
N VAL A 214 -2.06 -5.27 0.05
CA VAL A 214 -3.18 -4.85 -0.78
C VAL A 214 -4.36 -5.76 -0.51
N ALA A 215 -5.55 -5.20 -0.45
CA ALA A 215 -6.76 -5.96 -0.18
C ALA A 215 -7.92 -5.50 -1.08
N VAL A 216 -8.82 -6.41 -1.36
CA VAL A 216 -10.17 -6.11 -1.84
C VAL A 216 -11.16 -6.71 -0.83
N ASP A 217 -12.10 -5.90 -0.38
CA ASP A 217 -13.13 -6.32 0.58
C ASP A 217 -14.37 -6.90 -0.13
N SER A 218 -15.34 -7.36 0.66
CA SER A 218 -16.58 -7.97 0.15
C SER A 218 -17.51 -7.00 -0.61
N GLU A 219 -17.22 -5.71 -0.60
CA GLU A 219 -17.91 -4.69 -1.40
C GLU A 219 -17.17 -4.38 -2.71
N GLY A 220 -15.99 -4.99 -2.93
CA GLY A 220 -15.13 -4.73 -4.09
C GLY A 220 -14.28 -3.46 -3.95
N ASN A 221 -14.18 -2.88 -2.74
CA ASN A 221 -13.30 -1.75 -2.50
C ASN A 221 -11.85 -2.24 -2.33
N VAL A 222 -10.94 -1.54 -2.97
CA VAL A 222 -9.51 -1.86 -2.97
C VAL A 222 -8.77 -0.90 -2.05
N ALA A 223 -7.81 -1.40 -1.30
CA ALA A 223 -6.86 -0.59 -0.54
C ALA A 223 -5.44 -1.10 -0.72
N ALA A 224 -4.47 -0.21 -0.61
CA ALA A 224 -3.04 -0.53 -0.65
C ALA A 224 -2.28 0.25 0.41
N GLY A 225 -1.25 -0.37 0.99
CA GLY A 225 -0.35 0.27 1.94
C GLY A 225 1.05 -0.29 1.84
N THR A 226 2.03 0.55 2.19
CA THR A 226 3.46 0.22 2.16
C THR A 226 4.17 0.89 3.32
N SER A 227 5.10 0.21 4.00
CA SER A 227 5.88 0.74 5.12
C SER A 227 7.32 0.27 5.07
N THR A 228 8.28 1.13 5.45
CA THR A 228 9.71 0.83 5.32
C THR A 228 10.60 1.67 6.23
N GLY A 229 11.80 1.14 6.56
CA GLY A 229 12.94 1.92 7.04
C GLY A 229 13.81 2.50 5.90
N GLY A 230 13.51 2.20 4.64
CA GLY A 230 14.31 2.61 3.48
C GLY A 230 15.54 1.74 3.25
N LEU A 231 16.66 2.34 2.84
CA LEU A 231 17.95 1.67 2.57
C LEU A 231 18.90 1.78 3.76
N THR A 232 19.62 0.69 4.06
CA THR A 232 20.70 0.68 5.06
C THR A 232 21.72 1.78 4.75
N GLY A 233 22.01 2.60 5.72
CA GLY A 233 22.98 3.70 5.57
C GLY A 233 22.48 4.88 4.73
N LYS A 234 21.18 5.02 4.48
CA LYS A 234 20.61 6.17 3.75
C LYS A 234 21.10 7.50 4.35
N ARG A 235 21.35 8.50 3.49
CA ARG A 235 21.87 9.82 3.85
C ARG A 235 20.97 10.94 3.36
N TRP A 236 21.23 12.14 3.81
CA TRP A 236 20.62 13.40 3.33
C TRP A 236 19.08 13.39 3.32
N GLY A 237 18.47 12.55 4.20
CA GLY A 237 17.03 12.39 4.23
C GLY A 237 16.47 11.69 3.00
N ARG A 238 17.20 10.71 2.45
CA ARG A 238 16.75 9.91 1.30
C ARG A 238 15.36 9.33 1.56
N ILE A 239 14.48 9.54 0.63
CA ILE A 239 13.14 8.98 0.56
C ILE A 239 13.11 8.01 -0.62
N GLY A 240 12.58 6.80 -0.41
CA GLY A 240 12.33 5.81 -1.44
C GLY A 240 10.93 5.94 -2.04
N ASP A 241 10.51 4.89 -2.72
CA ASP A 241 9.20 4.79 -3.35
C ASP A 241 8.05 4.60 -2.36
N SER A 242 8.29 3.92 -1.22
CA SER A 242 7.25 3.47 -0.31
C SER A 242 6.27 4.57 0.16
N PRO A 243 6.68 5.81 0.48
CA PRO A 243 5.76 6.88 0.85
C PRO A 243 5.21 7.65 -0.36
N VAL A 244 5.68 7.35 -1.58
CA VAL A 244 5.32 8.11 -2.79
C VAL A 244 4.13 7.45 -3.46
N ILE A 245 2.96 8.09 -3.34
CA ILE A 245 1.73 7.65 -4.01
C ILE A 245 1.95 7.61 -5.53
N GLY A 246 1.62 6.48 -6.13
CA GLY A 246 1.86 6.21 -7.55
C GLY A 246 3.18 5.49 -7.84
N ALA A 247 4.15 5.49 -6.91
CA ALA A 247 5.41 4.77 -7.08
C ALA A 247 5.45 3.46 -6.27
N GLY A 248 5.44 3.56 -4.94
CA GLY A 248 5.49 2.42 -4.03
C GLY A 248 4.13 1.93 -3.57
N ASN A 249 3.07 2.72 -3.77
CA ASN A 249 1.71 2.44 -3.34
C ASN A 249 0.71 3.13 -4.27
N TYR A 250 -0.35 2.43 -4.66
CA TYR A 250 -1.49 3.01 -5.37
C TYR A 250 -2.73 2.15 -5.21
N ALA A 251 -3.92 2.78 -5.10
CA ALA A 251 -5.20 2.08 -5.10
C ALA A 251 -6.26 2.86 -5.87
N ASP A 252 -7.02 2.17 -6.72
CA ASP A 252 -8.11 2.72 -7.53
C ASP A 252 -9.15 1.62 -7.81
N ASN A 253 -10.37 1.77 -7.31
CA ASN A 253 -11.45 0.80 -7.53
C ASN A 253 -11.79 0.58 -9.02
N ARG A 254 -11.32 1.45 -9.91
CA ARG A 254 -11.50 1.29 -11.37
C ARG A 254 -10.47 0.35 -11.99
N ALA A 255 -9.46 -0.07 -11.22
CA ALA A 255 -8.35 -0.86 -11.74
C ALA A 255 -7.76 -1.84 -10.72
N CYS A 256 -6.99 -1.36 -9.74
CA CYS A 256 -6.26 -2.24 -8.85
C CYS A 256 -5.74 -1.55 -7.58
N GLY A 257 -5.24 -2.37 -6.63
CA GLY A 257 -4.33 -1.95 -5.58
C GLY A 257 -2.93 -2.52 -5.84
N VAL A 258 -1.90 -1.73 -5.58
CA VAL A 258 -0.49 -2.10 -5.75
C VAL A 258 0.32 -1.68 -4.55
N SER A 259 1.19 -2.57 -4.06
CA SER A 259 2.27 -2.23 -3.13
C SER A 259 3.60 -2.78 -3.66
N ALA A 260 4.64 -1.98 -3.57
CA ALA A 260 5.93 -2.22 -4.19
C ALA A 260 7.07 -2.33 -3.17
N THR A 261 8.13 -3.03 -3.57
CA THR A 261 9.37 -3.18 -2.80
C THR A 261 10.57 -3.35 -3.73
N GLY A 262 11.67 -2.66 -3.48
CA GLY A 262 12.87 -2.78 -4.30
C GLY A 262 13.76 -1.55 -4.30
N ALA A 263 14.44 -1.32 -5.42
CA ALA A 263 15.30 -0.17 -5.65
C ALA A 263 14.44 1.08 -5.93
N GLY A 264 14.03 1.77 -4.88
CA GLY A 264 13.01 2.81 -4.87
C GLY A 264 13.18 3.92 -5.92
N GLU A 265 14.42 4.28 -6.24
CA GLU A 265 14.75 5.30 -7.23
C GLU A 265 14.21 4.96 -8.64
N PHE A 266 14.18 3.67 -8.98
CA PHE A 266 13.63 3.20 -10.26
C PHE A 266 12.10 3.13 -10.22
N PHE A 267 11.52 2.71 -9.10
CA PHE A 267 10.08 2.70 -8.89
C PHE A 267 9.47 4.10 -8.97
N ILE A 268 10.15 5.11 -8.39
CA ILE A 268 9.74 6.51 -8.48
C ILE A 268 9.80 7.00 -9.93
N ARG A 269 10.89 6.74 -10.64
CA ARG A 269 11.10 7.22 -12.02
C ARG A 269 10.08 6.67 -13.01
N LEU A 270 9.64 5.43 -12.82
CA LEU A 270 8.61 4.79 -13.65
C LEU A 270 7.18 5.04 -13.15
N GLY A 271 7.00 5.48 -11.90
CA GLY A 271 5.66 5.55 -11.31
C GLY A 271 4.98 4.18 -11.24
N VAL A 272 5.75 3.14 -10.84
CA VAL A 272 5.41 1.71 -11.02
C VAL A 272 4.01 1.37 -10.56
N ALA A 273 3.60 1.79 -9.36
CA ALA A 273 2.30 1.42 -8.83
C ALA A 273 1.14 2.03 -9.64
N HIS A 274 1.26 3.30 -10.02
CA HIS A 274 0.26 3.96 -10.85
C HIS A 274 0.25 3.40 -12.28
N GLU A 275 1.43 3.15 -12.88
CA GLU A 275 1.54 2.61 -14.25
C GLU A 275 0.83 1.27 -14.39
N ILE A 276 0.97 0.36 -13.42
CA ILE A 276 0.24 -0.92 -13.41
C ILE A 276 -1.27 -0.69 -13.43
N CYS A 277 -1.80 0.14 -12.51
CA CYS A 277 -3.23 0.44 -12.49
C CYS A 277 -3.71 1.20 -13.74
N ALA A 278 -2.88 2.08 -14.30
CA ALA A 278 -3.18 2.79 -15.54
C ALA A 278 -3.29 1.84 -16.74
N ARG A 279 -2.37 0.87 -16.88
CA ARG A 279 -2.42 -0.16 -17.93
C ARG A 279 -3.69 -1.01 -17.81
N MET A 280 -4.04 -1.46 -16.61
CA MET A 280 -5.28 -2.20 -16.37
C MET A 280 -6.51 -1.37 -16.76
N ARG A 281 -6.56 -0.10 -16.37
CA ARG A 281 -7.69 0.79 -16.60
C ARG A 281 -7.82 1.25 -18.05
N MET A 282 -6.70 1.60 -18.70
CA MET A 282 -6.69 2.23 -20.02
C MET A 282 -6.53 1.25 -21.18
N LEU A 283 -5.78 0.16 -20.95
CA LEU A 283 -5.47 -0.84 -21.96
C LEU A 283 -6.29 -2.12 -21.78
N GLY A 284 -7.01 -2.29 -20.64
CA GLY A 284 -7.75 -3.49 -20.31
C GLY A 284 -6.88 -4.71 -20.03
N GLU A 285 -5.60 -4.50 -19.70
CA GLU A 285 -4.70 -5.59 -19.30
C GLU A 285 -5.12 -6.19 -17.97
N ASP A 286 -4.98 -7.49 -17.79
CA ASP A 286 -5.13 -8.12 -16.48
C ASP A 286 -3.96 -7.78 -15.55
N ALA A 287 -4.15 -8.04 -14.24
CA ALA A 287 -3.16 -7.68 -13.22
C ALA A 287 -1.79 -8.32 -13.46
N LYS A 288 -1.75 -9.56 -13.97
CA LYS A 288 -0.50 -10.25 -14.25
C LYS A 288 0.22 -9.66 -15.45
N THR A 289 -0.47 -9.46 -16.53
CA THR A 289 0.07 -8.85 -17.77
C THR A 289 0.63 -7.46 -17.50
N ALA A 290 -0.15 -6.60 -16.82
CA ALA A 290 0.27 -5.24 -16.49
C ALA A 290 1.49 -5.22 -15.57
N SER A 291 1.48 -6.03 -14.50
CA SER A 291 2.61 -6.07 -13.55
C SER A 291 3.87 -6.68 -14.14
N ASP A 292 3.78 -7.75 -14.91
CA ASP A 292 4.93 -8.36 -15.59
C ASP A 292 5.58 -7.37 -16.58
N HIS A 293 4.74 -6.62 -17.32
CA HIS A 293 5.22 -5.60 -18.26
C HIS A 293 6.03 -4.52 -17.53
N VAL A 294 5.47 -3.94 -16.47
CA VAL A 294 6.13 -2.85 -15.74
C VAL A 294 7.38 -3.32 -15.00
N ILE A 295 7.37 -4.54 -14.42
CA ILE A 295 8.58 -5.12 -13.79
C ILE A 295 9.67 -5.42 -14.82
N LYS A 296 9.30 -5.81 -16.04
CA LYS A 296 10.25 -5.97 -17.15
C LYS A 296 10.88 -4.62 -17.54
N GLU A 297 10.09 -3.57 -17.69
CA GLU A 297 10.58 -2.20 -17.95
C GLU A 297 11.50 -1.71 -16.83
N LEU A 298 11.13 -1.95 -15.56
CA LEU A 298 11.97 -1.67 -14.40
C LEU A 298 13.35 -2.33 -14.54
N GLY A 299 13.38 -3.61 -14.94
CA GLY A 299 14.62 -4.35 -15.18
C GLY A 299 15.47 -3.77 -16.31
N LEU A 300 14.85 -3.33 -17.40
CA LEU A 300 15.54 -2.66 -18.49
C LEU A 300 16.19 -1.34 -18.10
N LEU A 301 15.63 -0.62 -17.11
CA LEU A 301 16.24 0.56 -16.52
C LEU A 301 17.35 0.23 -15.50
N GLY A 302 17.57 -1.03 -15.18
CA GLY A 302 18.51 -1.49 -14.15
C GLY A 302 17.93 -1.57 -12.74
N GLY A 303 16.61 -1.43 -12.58
CA GLY A 303 15.93 -1.56 -11.29
C GLY A 303 15.64 -3.01 -10.93
N THR A 304 15.65 -3.32 -9.63
CA THR A 304 15.30 -4.64 -9.08
C THR A 304 14.26 -4.50 -7.99
N GLY A 305 13.36 -5.48 -7.90
CA GLY A 305 12.32 -5.51 -6.89
C GLY A 305 11.09 -6.30 -7.34
N GLY A 306 9.95 -5.99 -6.74
CA GLY A 306 8.69 -6.62 -7.05
C GLY A 306 7.48 -5.85 -6.53
N VAL A 307 6.32 -6.32 -6.94
CA VAL A 307 5.02 -5.78 -6.57
C VAL A 307 4.05 -6.89 -6.19
N ILE A 308 3.10 -6.53 -5.35
CA ILE A 308 1.85 -7.25 -5.15
C ILE A 308 0.71 -6.44 -5.74
N VAL A 309 -0.22 -7.10 -6.39
CA VAL A 309 -1.35 -6.46 -7.07
C VAL A 309 -2.63 -7.22 -6.78
N THR A 310 -3.74 -6.51 -6.53
CA THR A 310 -5.08 -7.09 -6.51
C THR A 310 -6.04 -6.21 -7.30
N ALA A 311 -6.96 -6.85 -8.03
CA ALA A 311 -8.04 -6.18 -8.77
C ALA A 311 -9.36 -6.23 -7.99
N PRO A 312 -10.35 -5.38 -8.28
CA PRO A 312 -11.65 -5.34 -7.59
C PRO A 312 -12.45 -6.65 -7.69
N ASP A 313 -12.18 -7.49 -8.67
CA ASP A 313 -12.79 -8.82 -8.84
C ASP A 313 -12.17 -9.91 -7.93
N GLY A 314 -11.16 -9.55 -7.11
CA GLY A 314 -10.44 -10.46 -6.24
C GLY A 314 -9.26 -11.17 -6.90
N THR A 315 -9.00 -10.95 -8.18
CA THR A 315 -7.79 -11.44 -8.85
C THR A 315 -6.56 -10.81 -8.20
N ALA A 316 -5.54 -11.64 -7.91
CA ALA A 316 -4.31 -11.18 -7.28
C ALA A 316 -3.08 -11.82 -7.90
N THR A 317 -1.97 -11.09 -7.96
CA THR A 317 -0.71 -11.56 -8.53
C THR A 317 0.51 -10.99 -7.79
N PHE A 318 1.64 -11.65 -8.02
CA PHE A 318 2.99 -11.21 -7.66
C PHE A 318 3.82 -11.07 -8.93
N ALA A 319 4.58 -9.99 -9.05
CA ALA A 319 5.55 -9.83 -10.13
C ALA A 319 6.86 -9.29 -9.56
N PHE A 320 7.98 -9.95 -9.83
CA PHE A 320 9.29 -9.56 -9.33
C PHE A 320 10.41 -10.05 -10.25
N ASN A 321 11.53 -9.34 -10.27
CA ASN A 321 12.73 -9.67 -11.05
C ASN A 321 13.95 -9.99 -10.15
N THR A 322 13.69 -10.29 -8.88
CA THR A 322 14.71 -10.73 -7.90
C THR A 322 14.65 -12.24 -7.70
N PRO A 323 15.70 -12.88 -7.15
CA PRO A 323 15.70 -14.32 -6.85
C PRO A 323 14.61 -14.78 -5.90
N GLY A 324 14.09 -13.87 -5.06
CA GLY A 324 13.00 -14.16 -4.11
C GLY A 324 12.25 -12.90 -3.70
N MET A 325 11.06 -13.14 -3.13
CA MET A 325 10.20 -12.13 -2.54
C MET A 325 9.42 -12.76 -1.39
N TYR A 326 9.55 -12.22 -0.20
CA TYR A 326 8.66 -12.55 0.92
C TYR A 326 7.26 -12.13 0.55
N ARG A 327 6.33 -13.10 0.41
CA ARG A 327 4.99 -12.84 -0.10
C ARG A 327 3.96 -13.78 0.49
N GLY A 328 2.72 -13.33 0.51
CA GLY A 328 1.61 -14.16 0.96
C GLY A 328 0.29 -13.71 0.36
N LYS A 329 -0.65 -14.65 0.26
CA LYS A 329 -2.02 -14.44 -0.21
C LYS A 329 -3.01 -15.22 0.63
N ALA A 330 -4.15 -14.62 0.93
CA ALA A 330 -5.30 -15.27 1.52
C ALA A 330 -6.59 -14.82 0.82
N THR A 331 -7.55 -15.72 0.69
CA THR A 331 -8.84 -15.44 0.06
C THR A 331 -10.01 -16.01 0.86
N SER A 332 -11.19 -15.45 0.68
CA SER A 332 -12.46 -15.97 1.25
C SER A 332 -12.77 -17.41 0.87
N LYS A 333 -12.14 -17.93 -0.19
CA LYS A 333 -12.29 -19.32 -0.66
C LYS A 333 -11.37 -20.31 0.06
N GLY A 334 -10.64 -19.85 1.09
CA GLY A 334 -9.74 -20.69 1.88
C GLY A 334 -8.33 -20.87 1.28
N GLU A 335 -8.00 -20.20 0.18
CA GLU A 335 -6.63 -20.19 -0.33
C GLU A 335 -5.73 -19.43 0.64
N LYS A 336 -4.64 -20.04 1.08
CA LYS A 336 -3.62 -19.41 1.93
C LYS A 336 -2.24 -19.84 1.45
N VAL A 337 -1.45 -18.89 0.98
CA VAL A 337 -0.10 -19.12 0.46
C VAL A 337 0.89 -18.23 1.19
N VAL A 338 2.03 -18.79 1.58
CA VAL A 338 3.22 -18.06 2.04
C VAL A 338 4.41 -18.58 1.26
N ALA A 339 5.15 -17.71 0.61
CA ALA A 339 6.27 -18.04 -0.26
C ALA A 339 7.41 -17.03 -0.12
N ILE A 340 8.64 -17.47 -0.44
CA ILE A 340 9.87 -16.67 -0.36
C ILE A 340 10.65 -16.73 -1.66
N TYR A 341 10.87 -17.93 -2.17
CA TYR A 341 11.77 -18.16 -3.31
C TYR A 341 11.05 -18.03 -4.65
N GLY A 342 11.80 -17.74 -5.71
CA GLY A 342 11.23 -17.54 -7.05
C GLY A 342 10.64 -18.81 -7.68
N ASP A 343 10.99 -19.97 -7.15
CA ASP A 343 10.52 -21.30 -7.61
C ASP A 343 9.28 -21.83 -6.83
N GLU A 344 8.68 -20.97 -5.96
CA GLU A 344 7.46 -21.28 -5.20
C GLU A 344 6.19 -20.63 -5.78
#